data_10e638aec933055ffc643aad8175857e
#
_entry.id   10e638aec933055ffc643aad8175857e
#
_cell.length_a   1.000
_cell.length_b   1.000
_cell.length_c   1.000
_cell.angle_alpha   90.00
_cell.angle_beta   90.00
_cell.angle_gamma   90.00
#
_symmetry.space_group_name_H-M   'P 1'
#
loop_
_entity.id
_entity.type
_entity.pdbx_description
1 polymer ?
#
loop_
_entity_poly.entity_id
_entity_poly.type
_entity_poly.pdbx_seq_one_letter_code
_entity_poly.pdbx_strand_id
1 'polypeptide(L)'
;MDQVDLIWKNGEFVPWDDAKVHVLTHALHYGTGVFEGIRAYPTDRGPAVFRLPEHLDRLHKSAGLYYLEIPYGTEELRSATKELIARNGLDSCYIRPLAFRGYG
;
A
#
# COMPACT_ATOMS: atom_id res chain seq x y z
N MET A 1 7.23 -5.52 -11.16
CA MET A 1 6.09 -5.95 -10.32
C MET A 1 5.05 -6.59 -11.21
N ASP A 2 4.62 -7.79 -10.88
CA ASP A 2 3.67 -8.52 -11.72
C ASP A 2 2.25 -7.98 -11.58
N GLN A 3 1.50 -8.05 -12.66
CA GLN A 3 0.09 -7.65 -12.66
C GLN A 3 -0.74 -8.59 -11.78
N VAL A 4 -1.65 -8.02 -11.01
CA VAL A 4 -2.64 -8.73 -10.20
C VAL A 4 -4.03 -8.25 -10.56
N ASP A 5 -5.06 -8.85 -9.97
CA ASP A 5 -6.45 -8.48 -10.28
C ASP A 5 -6.87 -7.18 -9.58
N LEU A 6 -6.46 -7.01 -8.33
CA LEU A 6 -6.93 -5.91 -7.47
C LEU A 6 -5.77 -5.15 -6.85
N ILE A 7 -6.01 -3.84 -6.66
CA ILE A 7 -5.15 -2.93 -5.89
C ILE A 7 -6.03 -2.28 -4.82
N TRP A 8 -5.48 -2.07 -3.63
CA TRP A 8 -6.16 -1.28 -2.60
C TRP A 8 -5.79 0.19 -2.80
N LYS A 9 -6.79 1.04 -3.02
CA LYS A 9 -6.59 2.46 -3.29
C LYS A 9 -7.61 3.28 -2.53
N ASN A 10 -7.12 4.13 -1.64
CA ASN A 10 -7.96 5.07 -0.87
C ASN A 10 -9.15 4.41 -0.16
N GLY A 11 -8.87 3.27 0.48
CA GLY A 11 -9.88 2.56 1.26
C GLY A 11 -10.71 1.55 0.49
N GLU A 12 -10.47 1.38 -0.81
CA GLU A 12 -11.26 0.51 -1.66
C GLU A 12 -10.38 -0.46 -2.46
N PHE A 13 -10.92 -1.65 -2.73
CA PHE A 13 -10.29 -2.59 -3.65
C PHE A 13 -10.77 -2.25 -5.06
N VAL A 14 -9.84 -1.87 -5.93
CA VAL A 14 -10.14 -1.47 -7.30
C VAL A 14 -9.46 -2.43 -8.29
N PRO A 15 -10.05 -2.64 -9.49
CA PRO A 15 -9.38 -3.40 -10.52
C PRO A 15 -8.02 -2.79 -10.89
N TRP A 16 -7.08 -3.65 -11.29
CA TRP A 16 -5.74 -3.22 -11.67
C TRP A 16 -5.73 -2.02 -12.62
N ASP A 17 -6.56 -2.05 -13.67
CA ASP A 17 -6.58 -0.99 -14.69
C ASP A 17 -7.19 0.33 -14.19
N ASP A 18 -7.90 0.31 -13.06
CA ASP A 18 -8.54 1.50 -12.50
C ASP A 18 -7.65 2.22 -11.48
N ALA A 19 -6.51 1.64 -11.12
CA ALA A 19 -5.58 2.25 -10.17
C ALA A 19 -4.74 3.32 -10.88
N LYS A 20 -5.38 4.42 -11.23
CA LYS A 20 -4.80 5.52 -12.01
C LYS A 20 -4.88 6.83 -11.24
N VAL A 21 -4.00 7.76 -11.58
CA VAL A 21 -4.01 9.11 -11.01
C VAL A 21 -3.95 10.14 -12.13
N HIS A 22 -4.46 11.33 -11.84
CA HIS A 22 -4.44 12.43 -12.80
C HIS A 22 -3.01 12.95 -13.00
N VAL A 23 -2.70 13.40 -14.19
CA VAL A 23 -1.36 13.93 -14.52
C VAL A 23 -1.00 15.16 -13.67
N LEU A 24 -2.00 15.87 -13.15
CA LEU A 24 -1.78 17.03 -12.27
C LEU A 24 -1.68 16.65 -10.79
N THR A 25 -1.58 15.35 -10.48
CA THR A 25 -1.33 14.89 -9.12
C THR A 25 -0.06 15.55 -8.57
N HIS A 26 -0.16 16.15 -7.38
CA HIS A 26 0.93 16.93 -6.79
C HIS A 26 2.23 16.13 -6.70
N ALA A 27 2.16 14.88 -6.30
CA ALA A 27 3.34 14.03 -6.16
C ALA A 27 4.12 13.84 -7.46
N LEU A 28 3.44 13.85 -8.61
CA LEU A 28 4.10 13.70 -9.91
C LEU A 28 4.95 14.91 -10.27
N HIS A 29 4.61 16.09 -9.77
CA HIS A 29 5.34 17.33 -10.07
C HIS A 29 6.38 17.67 -9.01
N TYR A 30 6.12 17.30 -7.75
CA TYR A 30 6.92 17.76 -6.61
C TYR A 30 7.52 16.62 -5.78
N GLY A 31 7.26 15.37 -6.14
CA GLY A 31 7.81 14.21 -5.43
C GLY A 31 7.29 14.06 -4.01
N THR A 32 6.09 14.55 -3.70
CA THR A 32 5.51 14.49 -2.35
C THR A 32 4.86 13.15 -2.08
N GLY A 33 5.68 12.16 -1.81
CA GLY A 33 5.20 10.83 -1.51
C GLY A 33 6.20 10.03 -0.69
N VAL A 34 5.72 9.02 0.01
CA VAL A 34 6.53 8.09 0.78
C VAL A 34 6.05 6.67 0.53
N PHE A 35 6.95 5.70 0.64
CA PHE A 35 6.59 4.30 0.43
C PHE A 35 7.41 3.38 1.32
N GLU A 36 6.94 2.14 1.44
CA GLU A 36 7.65 1.04 2.07
C GLU A 36 7.78 -0.11 1.08
N GLY A 37 8.75 -1.01 1.32
CA GLY A 37 8.90 -2.24 0.58
C GLY A 37 8.79 -3.41 1.54
N ILE A 38 7.81 -4.28 1.32
CA ILE A 38 7.48 -5.36 2.25
C ILE A 38 7.37 -6.67 1.47
N ARG A 39 7.79 -7.77 2.09
CA ARG A 39 7.66 -9.09 1.46
C ARG A 39 6.72 -9.97 2.25
N ALA A 40 5.93 -10.76 1.51
CA ALA A 40 5.16 -11.86 2.05
C ALA A 40 5.75 -13.17 1.56
N TYR A 41 5.85 -14.14 2.46
CA TYR A 41 6.44 -15.45 2.19
C TYR A 41 5.40 -16.54 2.41
N PRO A 42 5.48 -17.65 1.65
CA PRO A 42 4.57 -18.77 1.86
C PRO A 42 4.90 -19.50 3.16
N THR A 43 3.86 -19.89 3.88
CA THR A 43 3.98 -20.73 5.08
C THR A 43 2.90 -21.80 5.07
N ASP A 44 2.98 -22.77 5.98
CA ASP A 44 1.97 -23.82 6.12
C ASP A 44 0.58 -23.26 6.45
N ARG A 45 0.52 -22.04 6.98
CA ARG A 45 -0.73 -21.36 7.34
C ARG A 45 -1.14 -20.29 6.33
N GLY A 46 -0.54 -20.28 5.16
CA GLY A 46 -0.74 -19.25 4.15
C GLY A 46 0.37 -18.20 4.14
N PRO A 47 0.20 -17.10 3.41
CA PRO A 47 1.21 -16.06 3.31
C PRO A 47 1.48 -15.38 4.65
N ALA A 48 2.75 -15.16 4.98
CA ALA A 48 3.16 -14.39 6.14
C ALA A 48 3.86 -13.12 5.68
N VAL A 49 3.37 -11.97 6.13
CA VAL A 49 3.93 -10.67 5.78
C VAL A 49 4.99 -10.30 6.79
N PHE A 50 6.22 -10.15 6.35
CA PHE A 50 7.36 -9.93 7.23
C PHE A 50 7.34 -8.51 7.81
N ARG A 51 7.27 -8.42 9.14
CA ARG A 51 7.31 -7.16 9.91
C ARG A 51 6.29 -6.11 9.45
N LEU A 52 5.09 -6.55 9.10
CA LEU A 52 4.06 -5.65 8.59
C LEU A 52 3.76 -4.46 9.52
N PRO A 53 3.52 -4.67 10.84
CA PRO A 53 3.26 -3.53 11.73
C PRO A 53 4.38 -2.51 11.76
N GLU A 54 5.64 -2.95 11.83
CA GLU A 54 6.80 -2.06 11.87
C GLU A 54 6.90 -1.23 10.57
N HIS A 55 6.66 -1.85 9.41
CA HIS A 55 6.66 -1.14 8.13
C HIS A 55 5.54 -0.11 8.05
N LEU A 56 4.35 -0.45 8.52
CA LEU A 56 3.22 0.48 8.49
C LEU A 56 3.43 1.65 9.45
N ASP A 57 4.01 1.39 10.63
CA ASP A 57 4.35 2.46 11.57
C ASP A 57 5.39 3.40 10.97
N ARG A 58 6.39 2.85 10.26
CA ARG A 58 7.40 3.66 9.59
C ARG A 58 6.81 4.46 8.44
N LEU A 59 5.85 3.91 7.71
CA LEU A 59 5.13 4.64 6.66
C LEU A 59 4.45 5.88 7.23
N HIS A 60 3.76 5.74 8.37
CA HIS A 60 3.10 6.86 9.05
C HIS A 60 4.13 7.92 9.49
N LYS A 61 5.27 7.48 10.05
CA LYS A 61 6.32 8.41 10.46
C LYS A 61 6.92 9.16 9.27
N SER A 62 7.18 8.45 8.18
CA SER A 62 7.72 9.07 6.96
C SER A 62 6.73 10.08 6.37
N ALA A 63 5.46 9.74 6.35
CA ALA A 63 4.41 10.65 5.88
C ALA A 63 4.35 11.92 6.74
N GLY A 64 4.49 11.78 8.05
CA GLY A 64 4.49 12.91 8.98
C GLY A 64 5.60 13.91 8.72
N LEU A 65 6.76 13.46 8.25
CA LEU A 65 7.88 14.35 7.91
C LEU A 65 7.54 15.27 6.74
N TYR A 66 6.59 14.89 5.90
CA TYR A 66 6.11 15.69 4.77
C TYR A 66 4.74 16.31 5.03
N TYR A 67 4.30 16.30 6.28
CA TYR A 67 2.96 16.79 6.66
C TYR A 67 1.84 16.09 5.91
N LEU A 68 2.07 14.83 5.52
CA LEU A 68 1.04 13.99 4.92
C LEU A 68 0.31 13.24 6.04
N GLU A 69 -1.00 13.37 6.07
CA GLU A 69 -1.82 12.58 6.97
C GLU A 69 -2.39 11.39 6.21
N ILE A 70 -2.08 10.18 6.69
CA ILE A 70 -2.67 8.96 6.15
C ILE A 70 -3.96 8.72 6.94
N PRO A 71 -5.15 8.79 6.31
CA PRO A 71 -6.42 8.71 7.03
C PRO A 71 -6.80 7.30 7.48
N TYR A 72 -5.85 6.37 7.45
CA TYR A 72 -6.04 4.98 7.85
C TYR A 72 -4.99 4.60 8.88
N GLY A 73 -5.43 4.03 10.00
CA GLY A 73 -4.51 3.59 11.04
C GLY A 73 -3.78 2.30 10.69
N THR A 74 -2.78 1.95 11.48
CA THR A 74 -1.93 0.76 11.25
C THR A 74 -2.77 -0.52 11.19
N GLU A 75 -3.76 -0.68 12.09
CA GLU A 75 -4.60 -1.89 12.09
C GLU A 75 -5.48 -1.99 10.85
N GLU A 76 -6.00 -0.88 10.37
CA GLU A 76 -6.81 -0.86 9.15
C GLU A 76 -5.96 -1.20 7.93
N LEU A 77 -4.76 -0.62 7.83
CA LEU A 77 -3.82 -0.91 6.74
C LEU A 77 -3.33 -2.36 6.80
N ARG A 78 -3.12 -2.90 8.00
CA ARG A 78 -2.74 -4.29 8.19
C ARG A 78 -3.83 -5.23 7.68
N SER A 79 -5.07 -4.99 8.04
CA SER A 79 -6.21 -5.77 7.57
C SER A 79 -6.37 -5.69 6.06
N ALA A 80 -6.25 -4.49 5.50
CA ALA A 80 -6.33 -4.26 4.06
C ALA A 80 -5.25 -5.01 3.30
N THR A 81 -4.01 -5.02 3.83
CA THR A 81 -2.88 -5.74 3.22
C THR A 81 -3.17 -7.24 3.15
N LYS A 82 -3.63 -7.82 4.26
CA LYS A 82 -3.94 -9.25 4.31
C LYS A 82 -5.08 -9.62 3.38
N GLU A 83 -6.13 -8.81 3.35
CA GLU A 83 -7.26 -9.06 2.47
C GLU A 83 -6.86 -8.91 1.00
N LEU A 84 -6.01 -7.95 0.67
CA LEU A 84 -5.53 -7.75 -0.69
C LEU A 84 -4.77 -8.97 -1.20
N ILE A 85 -3.88 -9.52 -0.38
CA ILE A 85 -3.12 -10.73 -0.71
C ILE A 85 -4.08 -11.90 -0.94
N ALA A 86 -5.07 -12.08 -0.06
CA ALA A 86 -6.04 -13.16 -0.14
C ALA A 86 -6.91 -13.03 -1.39
N ARG A 87 -7.41 -11.83 -1.69
CA ARG A 87 -8.27 -11.59 -2.85
C ARG A 87 -7.54 -11.80 -4.18
N ASN A 88 -6.22 -11.55 -4.20
CA ASN A 88 -5.40 -11.80 -5.39
C ASN A 88 -4.89 -13.24 -5.46
N GLY A 89 -5.17 -14.08 -4.45
CA GLY A 89 -4.77 -15.49 -4.45
C GLY A 89 -3.27 -15.71 -4.45
N LEU A 90 -2.51 -14.84 -3.77
CA LEU A 90 -1.05 -14.91 -3.78
C LEU A 90 -0.52 -15.67 -2.57
N ASP A 91 0.48 -16.51 -2.78
CA ASP A 91 1.22 -17.21 -1.70
C ASP A 91 2.44 -16.41 -1.25
N SER A 92 3.07 -15.71 -2.18
CA SER A 92 4.20 -14.84 -1.90
C SER A 92 4.10 -13.62 -2.81
N CYS A 93 4.60 -12.47 -2.34
CA CYS A 93 4.56 -11.25 -3.13
C CYS A 93 5.42 -10.17 -2.52
N TYR A 94 5.63 -9.12 -3.28
CA TYR A 94 6.19 -7.86 -2.83
C TYR A 94 5.04 -6.87 -2.68
N ILE A 95 5.01 -6.15 -1.55
CA ILE A 95 3.96 -5.19 -1.24
C ILE A 95 4.60 -3.81 -1.15
N ARG A 96 4.03 -2.87 -1.88
CA ARG A 96 4.48 -1.48 -1.84
C ARG A 96 3.34 -0.59 -1.38
N PRO A 97 3.25 -0.29 -0.09
CA PRO A 97 2.35 0.77 0.35
C PRO A 97 2.94 2.12 -0.03
N LEU A 98 2.10 2.96 -0.60
CA LEU A 98 2.49 4.27 -1.10
C LEU A 98 1.48 5.30 -0.59
N ALA A 99 1.99 6.36 0.03
CA ALA A 99 1.18 7.51 0.41
C ALA A 99 1.74 8.74 -0.29
N PHE A 100 0.88 9.50 -0.93
CA PHE A 100 1.31 10.65 -1.71
C PHE A 100 0.25 11.75 -1.69
N ARG A 101 0.72 12.97 -1.95
CA ARG A 101 -0.18 14.11 -2.10
C ARG A 101 -0.84 14.03 -3.47
N GLY A 102 -2.17 13.93 -3.45
CA GLY A 102 -2.94 13.69 -4.65
C GLY A 102 -3.32 14.94 -5.43
N TYR A 103 -4.32 14.78 -6.28
CA TYR A 103 -4.90 15.84 -7.10
C TYR A 103 -6.04 16.50 -6.35
N GLY A 104 -6.02 17.82 -6.35
CA GLY A 104 -7.09 18.61 -5.73
C GLY A 104 -6.65 19.55 -4.65
#